data_9dfc644e9d0c4ad6d3007d1c1fc0927b
#
_entry.id   9dfc644e9d0c4ad6d3007d1c1fc0927b
#
_cell.length_a   1.000
_cell.length_b   1.000
_cell.length_c   1.000
_cell.angle_alpha   90.00
_cell.angle_beta   90.00
_cell.angle_gamma   90.00
#
_symmetry.space_group_name_H-M   'P 1'
#
loop_
_entity.id
_entity.type
_entity.pdbx_description
1 polymer ?
#
loop_
_entity_poly.entity_id
_entity_poly.type
_entity_poly.pdbx_seq_one_letter_code
_entity_poly.pdbx_strand_id
1 'polypeptide(L)'
;MNHRRRRERLQAQMQELAAPEINTTPLIDVMLVLLIMLIVTIPVRLDAVDMTTPPAQARTPPKPPVVVDVEIGPGRRVLWNRLPVLSQSQLQQLLRGAASSTPPEEVHLHPDARASYDTFARVLATAQREGVTRMGIVEESTR
;
A
#
# COMPACT_ATOMS: atom_id res chain seq x y z
N MET A 1 -8.76 59.05 -49.12
CA MET A 1 -9.90 58.79 -48.20
C MET A 1 -10.07 57.27 -47.82
N ASN A 2 -9.15 56.36 -48.21
CA ASN A 2 -9.32 54.93 -48.04
C ASN A 2 -8.54 54.32 -46.87
N HIS A 3 -7.55 55.01 -46.27
CA HIS A 3 -6.70 54.43 -45.21
C HIS A 3 -7.38 54.36 -43.88
N ARG A 4 -8.30 55.23 -43.54
CA ARG A 4 -9.08 55.15 -42.29
C ARG A 4 -10.01 53.93 -42.25
N ARG A 5 -10.79 53.73 -43.31
CA ARG A 5 -11.73 52.60 -43.44
C ARG A 5 -11.00 51.23 -43.44
N ARG A 6 -9.77 51.18 -43.94
CA ARG A 6 -8.96 49.93 -43.91
C ARG A 6 -8.45 49.62 -42.50
N ARG A 7 -8.07 50.63 -41.74
CA ARG A 7 -7.64 50.47 -40.34
C ARG A 7 -8.81 50.03 -39.43
N GLU A 8 -9.98 50.59 -39.62
CA GLU A 8 -11.19 50.22 -38.88
C GLU A 8 -11.61 48.77 -39.17
N ARG A 9 -11.50 48.30 -40.40
CA ARG A 9 -11.77 46.90 -40.77
C ARG A 9 -10.75 45.93 -40.19
N LEU A 10 -9.48 46.29 -40.14
CA LEU A 10 -8.43 45.47 -39.53
C LEU A 10 -8.59 45.42 -38.01
N GLN A 11 -8.98 46.53 -37.38
CA GLN A 11 -9.26 46.54 -35.94
C GLN A 11 -10.51 45.72 -35.61
N ALA A 12 -11.55 45.78 -36.42
CA ALA A 12 -12.73 44.93 -36.23
C ALA A 12 -12.41 43.45 -36.41
N GLN A 13 -11.59 43.09 -37.40
CA GLN A 13 -11.13 41.68 -37.57
C GLN A 13 -10.22 41.20 -36.46
N MET A 14 -9.38 42.06 -35.89
CA MET A 14 -8.56 41.71 -34.74
C MET A 14 -9.40 41.56 -33.47
N GLN A 15 -10.53 42.24 -33.37
CA GLN A 15 -11.46 42.10 -32.25
C GLN A 15 -12.32 40.83 -32.34
N GLU A 16 -12.57 40.36 -33.57
CA GLU A 16 -13.30 39.11 -33.83
C GLU A 16 -12.42 37.87 -33.59
N LEU A 17 -11.09 38.05 -33.60
CA LEU A 17 -10.10 37.03 -33.22
C LEU A 17 -9.80 37.00 -31.70
N ALA A 18 -10.48 37.80 -30.91
CA ALA A 18 -10.47 37.65 -29.46
C ALA A 18 -11.08 36.26 -29.15
N ALA A 19 -10.21 35.33 -28.84
CA ALA A 19 -10.61 33.98 -28.44
C ALA A 19 -11.74 34.11 -27.39
N PRO A 20 -12.81 33.33 -27.50
CA PRO A 20 -13.87 33.37 -26.50
C PRO A 20 -13.22 33.08 -25.15
N GLU A 21 -13.26 34.06 -24.26
CA GLU A 21 -12.83 33.84 -22.87
C GLU A 21 -13.75 32.76 -22.28
N ILE A 22 -13.24 31.55 -22.22
CA ILE A 22 -13.94 30.46 -21.61
C ILE A 22 -14.05 30.84 -20.12
N ASN A 23 -15.27 31.12 -19.68
CA ASN A 23 -15.52 31.33 -18.27
C ASN A 23 -15.21 30.04 -17.53
N THR A 24 -14.01 29.97 -16.94
CA THR A 24 -13.50 28.78 -16.24
C THR A 24 -14.20 28.53 -14.90
N THR A 25 -14.93 29.52 -14.39
CA THR A 25 -15.62 29.43 -13.09
C THR A 25 -16.59 28.26 -13.02
N PRO A 26 -17.48 27.98 -14.00
CA PRO A 26 -18.34 26.81 -13.96
C PRO A 26 -17.57 25.48 -14.04
N LEU A 27 -16.45 25.48 -14.75
CA LEU A 27 -15.61 24.28 -14.88
C LEU A 27 -14.92 23.94 -13.57
N ILE A 28 -14.37 24.95 -12.88
CA ILE A 28 -13.72 24.79 -11.58
C ILE A 28 -14.73 24.31 -10.53
N ASP A 29 -15.94 24.82 -10.55
CA ASP A 29 -17.00 24.43 -9.62
C ASP A 29 -17.35 22.94 -9.77
N VAL A 30 -17.54 22.48 -11.00
CA VAL A 30 -17.80 21.06 -11.27
C VAL A 30 -16.62 20.18 -10.83
N MET A 31 -15.38 20.60 -11.12
CA MET A 31 -14.19 19.84 -10.70
C MET A 31 -14.06 19.79 -9.17
N LEU A 32 -14.38 20.88 -8.48
CA LEU A 32 -14.34 20.95 -7.03
C LEU A 32 -15.41 20.06 -6.40
N VAL A 33 -16.63 20.05 -6.94
CA VAL A 33 -17.71 19.16 -6.48
C VAL A 33 -17.34 17.70 -6.69
N LEU A 34 -16.77 17.35 -7.85
CA LEU A 34 -16.31 15.99 -8.11
C LEU A 34 -15.17 15.58 -7.17
N LEU A 35 -14.25 16.48 -6.84
CA LEU A 35 -13.17 16.24 -5.90
C LEU A 35 -13.72 15.94 -4.51
N ILE A 36 -14.67 16.76 -4.02
CA ILE A 36 -15.30 16.55 -2.70
C ILE A 36 -16.06 15.22 -2.69
N MET A 37 -16.82 14.93 -3.73
CA MET A 37 -17.52 13.65 -3.87
C MET A 37 -16.55 12.49 -3.82
N LEU A 38 -15.41 12.59 -4.51
CA LEU A 38 -14.39 11.54 -4.51
C LEU A 38 -13.80 11.32 -3.11
N ILE A 39 -13.51 12.39 -2.37
CA ILE A 39 -12.96 12.29 -1.01
C ILE A 39 -13.97 11.68 -0.05
N VAL A 40 -15.26 12.05 -0.17
CA VAL A 40 -16.32 11.54 0.71
C VAL A 40 -16.67 10.08 0.40
N THR A 41 -16.56 9.66 -0.87
CA THR A 41 -16.93 8.29 -1.29
C THR A 41 -15.80 7.28 -1.11
N ILE A 42 -14.55 7.69 -0.89
CA ILE A 42 -13.48 6.75 -0.55
C ILE A 42 -13.69 6.28 0.90
N PRO A 43 -14.20 5.07 1.14
CA PRO A 43 -14.30 4.55 2.50
C PRO A 43 -12.88 4.31 3.01
N VAL A 44 -12.41 5.14 3.94
CA VAL A 44 -11.21 4.82 4.71
C VAL A 44 -11.60 3.63 5.57
N ARG A 45 -11.20 2.43 5.14
CA ARG A 45 -11.26 1.24 5.99
C ARG A 45 -10.21 1.44 7.08
N LEU A 46 -10.63 2.04 8.17
CA LEU A 46 -9.95 1.82 9.42
C LEU A 46 -10.27 0.37 9.77
N ASP A 47 -9.30 -0.51 9.66
CA ASP A 47 -9.42 -1.84 10.22
C ASP A 47 -9.58 -1.68 11.73
N ALA A 48 -10.83 -1.45 12.14
CA ALA A 48 -11.22 -1.52 13.53
C ALA A 48 -10.99 -2.99 13.91
N VAL A 49 -9.99 -3.20 14.74
CA VAL A 49 -9.84 -4.47 15.43
C VAL A 49 -11.12 -4.61 16.25
N ASP A 50 -12.08 -5.40 15.78
CA ASP A 50 -13.26 -5.78 16.51
C ASP A 50 -12.82 -6.51 17.77
N MET A 51 -12.65 -5.74 18.85
CA MET A 51 -12.59 -6.28 20.18
C MET A 51 -14.02 -6.67 20.59
N THR A 52 -14.59 -7.63 19.91
CA THR A 52 -15.76 -8.33 20.41
C THR A 52 -15.33 -9.05 21.68
N THR A 53 -15.63 -8.41 22.82
CA THR A 53 -15.57 -9.09 24.12
C THR A 53 -16.63 -10.18 24.08
N PRO A 54 -16.30 -11.47 23.95
CA PRO A 54 -17.31 -12.53 23.99
C PRO A 54 -17.92 -12.53 25.39
N PRO A 55 -19.24 -12.77 25.54
CA PRO A 55 -19.80 -13.04 26.87
C PRO A 55 -19.07 -14.22 27.49
N ALA A 56 -18.75 -14.11 28.77
CA ALA A 56 -17.97 -15.06 29.56
C ALA A 56 -18.65 -16.43 29.62
N GLN A 57 -18.61 -17.17 28.53
CA GLN A 57 -18.74 -18.61 28.55
C GLN A 57 -17.31 -19.17 28.59
N ALA A 58 -17.04 -20.03 29.57
CA ALA A 58 -15.76 -20.65 29.82
C ALA A 58 -15.29 -21.47 28.60
N ARG A 59 -14.80 -20.74 27.58
CA ARG A 59 -14.00 -21.32 26.52
C ARG A 59 -12.56 -21.27 27.00
N THR A 60 -11.90 -22.39 27.03
CA THR A 60 -10.46 -22.49 27.16
C THR A 60 -9.85 -21.38 26.30
N PRO A 61 -9.03 -20.46 26.87
CA PRO A 61 -8.49 -19.37 26.08
C PRO A 61 -7.78 -19.96 24.85
N PRO A 62 -8.05 -19.46 23.65
CA PRO A 62 -7.38 -19.94 22.45
C PRO A 62 -5.87 -19.79 22.68
N LYS A 63 -5.13 -20.88 22.48
CA LYS A 63 -3.68 -20.88 22.58
C LYS A 63 -3.17 -19.71 21.74
N PRO A 64 -2.35 -18.80 22.30
CA PRO A 64 -1.85 -17.67 21.54
C PRO A 64 -1.15 -18.18 20.27
N PRO A 65 -1.34 -17.54 19.13
CA PRO A 65 -0.68 -17.95 17.89
C PRO A 65 0.84 -17.95 18.11
N VAL A 66 1.48 -18.97 17.60
CA VAL A 66 2.95 -19.00 17.59
C VAL A 66 3.41 -17.98 16.57
N VAL A 67 4.23 -17.04 17.01
CA VAL A 67 4.83 -16.01 16.15
C VAL A 67 6.21 -16.47 15.73
N VAL A 68 6.50 -16.32 14.45
CA VAL A 68 7.79 -16.62 13.83
C VAL A 68 8.38 -15.34 13.30
N ASP A 69 9.58 -15.02 13.74
CA ASP A 69 10.33 -13.85 13.28
C ASP A 69 11.25 -14.21 12.11
N VAL A 70 11.10 -13.51 11.00
CA VAL A 70 11.95 -13.64 9.82
C VAL A 70 12.69 -12.33 9.59
N GLU A 71 13.97 -12.31 9.97
CA GLU A 71 14.82 -11.15 9.79
C GLU A 71 15.46 -11.19 8.38
N ILE A 72 15.41 -10.06 7.68
CA ILE A 72 15.96 -9.92 6.34
C ILE A 72 17.07 -8.88 6.40
N GLY A 73 18.31 -9.34 6.41
CA GLY A 73 19.49 -8.50 6.54
C GLY A 73 20.16 -8.15 5.20
N PRO A 74 21.25 -7.39 5.25
CA PRO A 74 22.05 -7.06 4.07
C PRO A 74 22.72 -8.32 3.48
N GLY A 75 23.03 -8.29 2.17
CA GLY A 75 23.76 -9.38 1.50
C GLY A 75 22.98 -10.69 1.37
N ARG A 76 21.66 -10.61 1.19
CA ARG A 76 20.75 -11.77 1.08
C ARG A 76 20.67 -12.65 2.33
N ARG A 77 21.05 -12.12 3.48
CA ARG A 77 20.94 -12.84 4.75
C ARG A 77 19.47 -12.91 5.15
N VAL A 78 19.00 -14.13 5.44
CA VAL A 78 17.68 -14.38 6.02
C VAL A 78 17.88 -15.20 7.27
N LEU A 79 17.25 -14.79 8.38
CA LEU A 79 17.25 -15.55 9.62
C LEU A 79 15.80 -15.93 9.97
N TRP A 80 15.63 -17.11 10.48
CA TRP A 80 14.37 -17.64 10.99
C TRP A 80 14.50 -17.83 12.52
N ASN A 81 13.76 -17.04 13.29
CA ASN A 81 13.92 -17.03 14.75
C ASN A 81 15.40 -16.89 15.18
N ARG A 82 16.12 -15.95 14.54
CA ARG A 82 17.55 -15.70 14.73
C ARG A 82 18.51 -16.79 14.22
N LEU A 83 18.01 -17.87 13.63
CA LEU A 83 18.84 -18.91 13.03
C LEU A 83 19.03 -18.64 11.53
N PRO A 84 20.25 -18.73 11.00
CA PRO A 84 20.49 -18.43 9.58
C PRO A 84 19.85 -19.48 8.67
N VAL A 85 19.14 -19.02 7.67
CA VAL A 85 18.59 -19.85 6.59
C VAL A 85 19.63 -19.90 5.46
N LEU A 86 20.14 -21.11 5.21
CA LEU A 86 21.28 -21.31 4.30
C LEU A 86 20.86 -21.55 2.85
N SER A 87 19.60 -21.91 2.61
CA SER A 87 19.14 -22.20 1.25
C SER A 87 17.68 -21.78 1.04
N GLN A 88 17.33 -21.55 -0.24
CA GLN A 88 15.96 -21.24 -0.64
C GLN A 88 15.00 -22.41 -0.32
N SER A 89 15.44 -23.64 -0.50
CA SER A 89 14.66 -24.83 -0.18
C SER A 89 14.35 -24.94 1.31
N GLN A 90 15.31 -24.60 2.16
CA GLN A 90 15.12 -24.55 3.60
C GLN A 90 14.07 -23.50 3.98
N LEU A 91 14.13 -22.30 3.40
CA LEU A 91 13.14 -21.25 3.63
C LEU A 91 11.73 -21.71 3.23
N GLN A 92 11.61 -22.38 2.08
CA GLN A 92 10.33 -22.93 1.62
C GLN A 92 9.76 -23.95 2.58
N GLN A 93 10.59 -24.87 3.09
CA GLN A 93 10.15 -25.87 4.05
C GLN A 93 9.67 -25.26 5.37
N LEU A 94 10.39 -24.27 5.88
CA LEU A 94 10.03 -23.56 7.10
C LEU A 94 8.70 -22.80 6.94
N LEU A 95 8.54 -22.06 5.85
CA LEU A 95 7.31 -21.32 5.56
C LEU A 95 6.12 -22.25 5.35
N ARG A 96 6.30 -23.36 4.66
CA ARG A 96 5.26 -24.39 4.49
C ARG A 96 4.88 -25.02 5.83
N GLY A 97 5.85 -25.27 6.70
CA GLY A 97 5.60 -25.74 8.05
C GLY A 97 4.73 -24.77 8.84
N ALA A 98 5.09 -23.49 8.83
CA ALA A 98 4.34 -22.43 9.50
C ALA A 98 2.90 -22.28 8.96
N ALA A 99 2.73 -22.38 7.65
CA ALA A 99 1.42 -22.29 7.00
C ALA A 99 0.50 -23.50 7.32
N SER A 100 1.09 -24.69 7.49
CA SER A 100 0.35 -25.94 7.76
C SER A 100 0.13 -26.26 9.23
N SER A 101 0.69 -25.47 10.14
CA SER A 101 0.47 -25.62 11.60
C SER A 101 -1.00 -25.39 11.98
N THR A 102 -1.43 -26.00 13.07
CA THR A 102 -2.79 -25.81 13.60
C THR A 102 -2.73 -25.30 15.05
N PRO A 103 -3.05 -24.05 15.33
CA PRO A 103 -3.42 -22.97 14.40
C PRO A 103 -2.22 -22.54 13.52
N PRO A 104 -2.47 -21.94 12.34
CA PRO A 104 -1.40 -21.40 11.50
C PRO A 104 -0.55 -20.37 12.25
N GLU A 105 0.76 -20.47 12.08
CA GLU A 105 1.71 -19.54 12.70
C GLU A 105 1.63 -18.17 12.05
N GLU A 106 1.92 -17.13 12.82
CA GLU A 106 2.00 -15.77 12.33
C GLU A 106 3.45 -15.44 11.99
N VAL A 107 3.72 -15.05 10.75
CA VAL A 107 5.07 -14.77 10.28
C VAL A 107 5.29 -13.26 10.27
N HIS A 108 6.22 -12.80 11.10
CA HIS A 108 6.65 -11.40 11.14
C HIS A 108 7.92 -11.22 10.34
N LEU A 109 7.86 -10.37 9.32
CA LEU A 109 9.01 -9.99 8.49
C LEU A 109 9.66 -8.73 9.05
N HIS A 110 10.93 -8.83 9.42
CA HIS A 110 11.75 -7.73 9.92
C HIS A 110 12.81 -7.36 8.88
N PRO A 111 12.53 -6.47 7.94
CA PRO A 111 13.51 -6.00 6.98
C PRO A 111 14.46 -4.99 7.64
N ASP A 112 15.77 -5.27 7.58
CA ASP A 112 16.81 -4.29 7.93
C ASP A 112 16.80 -3.13 6.91
N ALA A 113 17.11 -1.92 7.35
CA ALA A 113 17.19 -0.74 6.48
C ALA A 113 18.21 -0.90 5.33
N ARG A 114 19.18 -1.79 5.47
CA ARG A 114 20.20 -2.12 4.46
C ARG A 114 19.84 -3.37 3.64
N ALA A 115 18.71 -4.00 3.90
CA ALA A 115 18.27 -5.15 3.14
C ALA A 115 17.94 -4.74 1.71
N SER A 116 18.31 -5.58 0.74
CA SER A 116 17.93 -5.30 -0.65
C SER A 116 16.45 -5.62 -0.85
N TYR A 117 15.77 -4.75 -1.60
CA TYR A 117 14.37 -4.96 -1.97
C TYR A 117 14.15 -6.32 -2.69
N ASP A 118 15.12 -6.75 -3.51
CA ASP A 118 15.07 -8.06 -4.18
C ASP A 118 14.98 -9.22 -3.17
N THR A 119 15.76 -9.17 -2.10
CA THR A 119 15.72 -10.21 -1.06
C THR A 119 14.38 -10.20 -0.32
N PHE A 120 13.91 -9.03 0.06
CA PHE A 120 12.60 -8.88 0.70
C PHE A 120 11.47 -9.41 -0.19
N ALA A 121 11.43 -8.98 -1.45
CA ALA A 121 10.40 -9.41 -2.41
C ALA A 121 10.42 -10.93 -2.65
N ARG A 122 11.60 -11.54 -2.68
CA ARG A 122 11.73 -13.02 -2.79
C ARG A 122 11.18 -13.75 -1.58
N VAL A 123 11.50 -13.29 -0.39
CA VAL A 123 10.98 -13.89 0.86
C VAL A 123 9.46 -13.78 0.89
N LEU A 124 8.93 -12.59 0.62
CA LEU A 124 7.50 -12.34 0.57
C LEU A 124 6.78 -13.21 -0.46
N ALA A 125 7.30 -13.25 -1.69
CA ALA A 125 6.73 -14.09 -2.75
C ALA A 125 6.81 -15.59 -2.42
N THR A 126 7.85 -16.01 -1.71
CA THR A 126 7.98 -17.40 -1.27
C THR A 126 6.95 -17.72 -0.20
N ALA A 127 6.78 -16.84 0.80
CA ALA A 127 5.78 -17.01 1.85
C ALA A 127 4.36 -17.11 1.30
N GLN A 128 4.01 -16.24 0.35
CA GLN A 128 2.71 -16.28 -0.33
C GLN A 128 2.49 -17.59 -1.11
N ARG A 129 3.51 -18.07 -1.82
CA ARG A 129 3.43 -19.33 -2.58
C ARG A 129 3.29 -20.57 -1.68
N GLU A 130 3.90 -20.55 -0.51
CA GLU A 130 3.80 -21.63 0.47
C GLU A 130 2.50 -21.56 1.31
N GLY A 131 1.63 -20.57 1.04
CA GLY A 131 0.31 -20.47 1.64
C GLY A 131 0.28 -19.82 3.03
N VAL A 132 1.29 -19.03 3.38
CA VAL A 132 1.27 -18.24 4.62
C VAL A 132 0.20 -17.17 4.52
N THR A 133 -0.86 -17.27 5.33
CA THR A 133 -2.00 -16.36 5.32
C THR A 133 -1.88 -15.25 6.37
N ARG A 134 -1.11 -15.49 7.43
CA ARG A 134 -0.89 -14.52 8.51
C ARG A 134 0.53 -13.99 8.42
N MET A 135 0.68 -12.82 7.84
CA MET A 135 1.97 -12.12 7.75
C MET A 135 1.84 -10.69 8.22
N GLY A 136 2.82 -10.24 9.01
CA GLY A 136 3.03 -8.85 9.38
C GLY A 136 4.40 -8.37 8.91
N ILE A 137 4.51 -7.09 8.53
CA ILE A 137 5.80 -6.44 8.32
C ILE A 137 6.03 -5.55 9.54
N VAL A 138 7.11 -5.80 10.25
CA VAL A 138 7.49 -5.06 11.45
C VAL A 138 8.75 -4.27 11.13
N GLU A 139 8.63 -2.95 11.08
CA GLU A 139 9.80 -2.09 10.98
C GLU A 139 10.47 -1.98 12.34
N GLU A 140 11.76 -2.28 12.40
CA GLU A 140 12.55 -2.05 13.59
C GLU A 140 12.73 -0.54 13.76
N SER A 141 11.91 0.05 14.65
CA SER A 141 12.09 1.45 15.05
C SER A 141 13.47 1.57 15.70
N THR A 142 14.42 2.08 14.93
CA THR A 142 15.76 2.46 15.46
C THR A 142 15.55 3.47 16.58
N ARG A 143 15.74 3.02 17.79
CA ARG A 143 15.86 3.89 18.97
C ARG A 143 17.29 4.35 19.11
#